data_18411424017b8d2d5f5b4c0f97d3a593
#
_entry.id   18411424017b8d2d5f5b4c0f97d3a593
#
_cell.length_a   1.000
_cell.length_b   1.000
_cell.length_c   1.000
_cell.angle_alpha   90.00
_cell.angle_beta   90.00
_cell.angle_gamma   90.00
#
_symmetry.space_group_name_H-M   'P 1'
#
loop_
_entity.id
_entity.type
_entity.pdbx_description
1 polymer ?
#
loop_
_entity_poly.entity_id
_entity_poly.type
_entity_poly.pdbx_seq_one_letter_code
_entity_poly.pdbx_strand_id
1 'polypeptide(L)'
;MIPKELFGQSWSLAGVPQGIDIIQVKHVSGGWSTIGFKNYEQPLQAFFGTDLEWVWMDEECPQEHYNESLLRTMTTNGIIYVTFTPLKGLTPMVVKFSEKADYLAGAQKLIGVATEKGEDEEGFDARFADTKRYKAIIQAGWDDAPWLTEEKKAQMLDDTEPHLREARRSGKPSMGSGNVYPIAIESLLCEPFKIPDYFHRMYALDVGWNVTAALWAAIDPQTDTMYIYDEYYGKEAPPAIHAAAIRNRGTWIPGVIDPASRGRSQHDGTQLIRAYKDFGLQLYPANNEVDAGIQAGWQRMTTGNLKVFNTLPNWSKEFVLYRRDLRGRIVKENDHLMDAMRYLFNNMRRAKSLEQISTRRTINTGRSYNV
;
A
#
# COMPACT_ATOMS: atom_id res chain seq x y z
N MET A 1 -5.36 -22.65 -28.36
CA MET A 1 -6.62 -23.18 -28.95
C MET A 1 -6.71 -24.64 -28.57
N ILE A 2 -7.83 -25.10 -28.02
CA ILE A 2 -8.01 -26.51 -27.62
C ILE A 2 -8.22 -27.31 -28.90
N PRO A 3 -7.46 -28.39 -29.16
CA PRO A 3 -7.67 -29.27 -30.32
C PRO A 3 -9.10 -29.84 -30.34
N LYS A 4 -9.70 -29.92 -31.52
CA LYS A 4 -11.11 -30.35 -31.68
C LYS A 4 -11.39 -31.75 -31.11
N GLU A 5 -10.43 -32.65 -31.18
CA GLU A 5 -10.50 -34.01 -30.67
C GLU A 5 -10.50 -34.08 -29.12
N LEU A 6 -10.09 -33.03 -28.46
CA LEU A 6 -10.11 -32.89 -26.99
C LEU A 6 -11.32 -32.12 -26.47
N PHE A 7 -12.11 -31.52 -27.38
CA PHE A 7 -13.25 -30.68 -27.02
C PHE A 7 -14.51 -31.53 -26.84
N GLY A 8 -15.12 -31.47 -25.65
CA GLY A 8 -16.38 -32.13 -25.34
C GLY A 8 -17.60 -31.21 -25.46
N GLN A 9 -18.50 -31.30 -24.52
CA GLN A 9 -19.68 -30.43 -24.47
C GLN A 9 -19.31 -29.02 -24.03
N SER A 10 -20.11 -28.05 -24.47
CA SER A 10 -20.01 -26.65 -23.98
C SER A 10 -21.38 -26.10 -23.62
N TRP A 11 -21.43 -25.23 -22.65
CA TRP A 11 -22.64 -24.53 -22.21
C TRP A 11 -22.44 -23.04 -22.43
N SER A 12 -23.47 -22.42 -22.98
CA SER A 12 -23.46 -20.98 -23.27
C SER A 12 -23.78 -20.14 -22.03
N LEU A 13 -23.15 -18.99 -21.91
CA LEU A 13 -23.47 -18.00 -20.90
C LEU A 13 -24.84 -17.38 -21.20
N ALA A 14 -25.75 -17.41 -20.23
CA ALA A 14 -27.08 -16.86 -20.39
C ALA A 14 -27.03 -15.36 -20.73
N GLY A 15 -27.75 -14.97 -21.78
CA GLY A 15 -27.85 -13.57 -22.20
C GLY A 15 -26.66 -13.03 -23.03
N VAL A 16 -25.64 -13.82 -23.28
CA VAL A 16 -24.47 -13.41 -24.06
C VAL A 16 -24.41 -14.26 -25.37
N PRO A 17 -24.68 -13.69 -26.56
CA PRO A 17 -24.57 -14.42 -27.80
C PRO A 17 -23.16 -14.97 -28.00
N GLN A 18 -23.03 -16.26 -28.26
CA GLN A 18 -21.77 -17.00 -28.42
C GLN A 18 -20.84 -17.00 -27.19
N GLY A 19 -21.30 -16.49 -26.03
CA GLY A 19 -20.55 -16.58 -24.78
C GLY A 19 -20.51 -18.01 -24.28
N ILE A 20 -19.34 -18.49 -23.88
CA ILE A 20 -19.14 -19.81 -23.29
C ILE A 20 -19.00 -19.61 -21.78
N ASP A 21 -19.80 -20.35 -20.99
CA ASP A 21 -19.69 -20.37 -19.53
C ASP A 21 -18.84 -21.57 -19.07
N ILE A 22 -19.09 -22.73 -19.64
CA ILE A 22 -18.41 -23.98 -19.25
C ILE A 22 -18.06 -24.77 -20.51
N ILE A 23 -16.90 -25.43 -20.46
CA ILE A 23 -16.50 -26.43 -21.46
C ILE A 23 -16.02 -27.71 -20.80
N GLN A 24 -16.15 -28.84 -21.49
CA GLN A 24 -15.48 -30.08 -21.16
C GLN A 24 -14.29 -30.31 -22.05
N VAL A 25 -13.18 -30.74 -21.45
CA VAL A 25 -11.94 -31.08 -22.15
C VAL A 25 -11.52 -32.49 -21.74
N LYS A 26 -11.17 -33.32 -22.73
CA LYS A 26 -10.75 -34.69 -22.50
C LYS A 26 -9.45 -34.72 -21.67
N HIS A 27 -9.48 -35.43 -20.57
CA HIS A 27 -8.33 -35.60 -19.72
C HIS A 27 -7.46 -36.78 -20.14
N VAL A 28 -6.16 -36.75 -19.86
CA VAL A 28 -5.21 -37.83 -20.18
C VAL A 28 -5.58 -39.18 -19.56
N SER A 29 -6.28 -39.17 -18.42
CA SER A 29 -6.81 -40.39 -17.80
C SER A 29 -7.99 -41.04 -18.53
N GLY A 30 -8.48 -40.44 -19.62
CA GLY A 30 -9.65 -40.90 -20.38
C GLY A 30 -10.98 -40.34 -19.91
N GLY A 31 -10.99 -39.58 -18.78
CA GLY A 31 -12.16 -38.85 -18.29
C GLY A 31 -12.30 -37.46 -18.92
N TRP A 32 -13.14 -36.63 -18.31
CA TRP A 32 -13.40 -35.24 -18.72
C TRP A 32 -13.10 -34.28 -17.61
N SER A 33 -12.32 -33.22 -17.91
CA SER A 33 -12.16 -32.05 -17.06
C SER A 33 -13.17 -30.98 -17.45
N THR A 34 -13.66 -30.25 -16.48
CA THR A 34 -14.58 -29.11 -16.68
C THR A 34 -13.85 -27.82 -16.46
N ILE A 35 -13.93 -26.89 -17.42
CA ILE A 35 -13.36 -25.55 -17.33
C ILE A 35 -14.51 -24.55 -17.34
N GLY A 36 -14.65 -23.76 -16.29
CA GLY A 36 -15.60 -22.66 -16.19
C GLY A 36 -14.93 -21.31 -16.46
N PHE A 37 -15.63 -20.41 -17.13
CA PHE A 37 -15.16 -19.05 -17.43
C PHE A 37 -15.94 -18.04 -16.59
N LYS A 38 -15.20 -17.15 -15.91
CA LYS A 38 -15.75 -16.07 -15.11
C LYS A 38 -15.06 -14.76 -15.48
N ASN A 39 -15.72 -13.63 -15.25
CA ASN A 39 -15.08 -12.32 -15.36
C ASN A 39 -15.14 -11.56 -14.01
N TYR A 40 -14.25 -10.59 -13.81
CA TYR A 40 -14.15 -9.84 -12.57
C TYR A 40 -15.27 -8.82 -12.36
N GLU A 41 -16.14 -8.59 -13.34
CA GLU A 41 -17.33 -7.74 -13.21
C GLU A 41 -18.51 -8.50 -12.60
N GLN A 42 -18.45 -9.83 -12.58
CA GLN A 42 -19.46 -10.65 -11.92
C GLN A 42 -19.38 -10.46 -10.40
N PRO A 43 -20.53 -10.52 -9.69
CA PRO A 43 -20.54 -10.49 -8.24
C PRO A 43 -19.65 -11.59 -7.66
N LEU A 44 -18.95 -11.31 -6.56
CA LEU A 44 -18.04 -12.25 -5.90
C LEU A 44 -18.72 -13.61 -5.61
N GLN A 45 -20.04 -13.59 -5.32
CA GLN A 45 -20.84 -14.79 -5.09
C GLN A 45 -20.84 -15.77 -6.27
N ALA A 46 -20.58 -15.30 -7.49
CA ALA A 46 -20.48 -16.17 -8.67
C ALA A 46 -19.26 -17.11 -8.61
N PHE A 47 -18.31 -16.82 -7.73
CA PHE A 47 -17.10 -17.61 -7.49
C PHE A 47 -17.24 -18.59 -6.30
N PHE A 48 -18.39 -18.59 -5.61
CA PHE A 48 -18.63 -19.44 -4.44
C PHE A 48 -19.05 -20.87 -4.83
N GLY A 49 -18.87 -21.80 -3.91
CA GLY A 49 -19.59 -23.08 -3.87
C GLY A 49 -18.98 -24.26 -4.64
N THR A 50 -17.85 -24.07 -5.32
CA THR A 50 -17.19 -25.17 -6.06
C THR A 50 -15.74 -25.29 -5.61
N ASP A 51 -15.31 -26.51 -5.31
CA ASP A 51 -13.90 -26.83 -5.09
C ASP A 51 -13.20 -26.86 -6.45
N LEU A 52 -12.01 -26.24 -6.54
CA LEU A 52 -11.28 -26.06 -7.78
C LEU A 52 -9.89 -26.68 -7.66
N GLU A 53 -9.52 -27.47 -8.65
CA GLU A 53 -8.17 -28.02 -8.77
C GLU A 53 -7.20 -27.03 -9.41
N TRP A 54 -7.75 -26.06 -10.15
CA TRP A 54 -6.96 -25.12 -10.90
C TRP A 54 -7.74 -23.83 -11.17
N VAL A 55 -7.06 -22.68 -10.99
CA VAL A 55 -7.58 -21.36 -11.30
C VAL A 55 -6.55 -20.59 -12.11
N TRP A 56 -6.95 -20.06 -13.24
CA TRP A 56 -6.16 -19.11 -13.99
C TRP A 56 -6.84 -17.74 -13.99
N MET A 57 -6.16 -16.78 -13.41
CA MET A 57 -6.55 -15.38 -13.41
C MET A 57 -5.77 -14.68 -14.51
N ASP A 58 -6.45 -14.35 -15.58
CA ASP A 58 -5.89 -13.56 -16.66
C ASP A 58 -6.08 -12.07 -16.33
N GLU A 59 -5.02 -11.31 -16.41
CA GLU A 59 -4.86 -9.96 -15.90
C GLU A 59 -4.94 -9.85 -14.36
N GLU A 60 -4.59 -8.68 -13.85
CA GLU A 60 -4.57 -8.42 -12.41
C GLU A 60 -5.99 -8.45 -11.81
N CYS A 61 -6.25 -9.44 -10.99
CA CYS A 61 -7.54 -9.65 -10.34
C CYS A 61 -7.75 -8.76 -9.11
N PRO A 62 -9.01 -8.44 -8.74
CA PRO A 62 -9.33 -7.85 -7.45
C PRO A 62 -8.90 -8.77 -6.30
N GLN A 63 -8.42 -8.18 -5.20
CA GLN A 63 -7.91 -8.92 -4.03
C GLN A 63 -8.92 -9.91 -3.46
N GLU A 64 -10.20 -9.57 -3.48
CA GLU A 64 -11.28 -10.41 -2.99
C GLU A 64 -11.49 -11.67 -3.84
N HIS A 65 -11.38 -11.56 -5.17
CA HIS A 65 -11.44 -12.71 -6.08
C HIS A 65 -10.25 -13.66 -5.89
N TYR A 66 -9.06 -13.10 -5.66
CA TYR A 66 -7.89 -13.89 -5.34
C TYR A 66 -8.07 -14.64 -4.00
N ASN A 67 -8.55 -13.96 -2.96
CA ASN A 67 -8.79 -14.58 -1.66
C ASN A 67 -9.84 -15.69 -1.74
N GLU A 68 -10.92 -15.49 -2.49
CA GLU A 68 -11.95 -16.52 -2.67
C GLU A 68 -11.39 -17.73 -3.42
N SER A 69 -10.63 -17.52 -4.47
CA SER A 69 -10.00 -18.60 -5.23
C SER A 69 -9.01 -19.41 -4.38
N LEU A 70 -8.29 -18.77 -3.46
CA LEU A 70 -7.47 -19.49 -2.47
C LEU A 70 -8.30 -20.43 -1.62
N LEU A 71 -9.48 -20.00 -1.15
CA LEU A 71 -10.37 -20.86 -0.36
C LEU A 71 -10.86 -22.06 -1.19
N ARG A 72 -11.17 -21.86 -2.47
CA ARG A 72 -11.68 -22.90 -3.37
C ARG A 72 -10.63 -23.93 -3.77
N THR A 73 -9.36 -23.57 -3.74
CA THR A 73 -8.24 -24.50 -4.07
C THR A 73 -7.65 -25.19 -2.84
N MET A 74 -8.02 -24.79 -1.63
CA MET A 74 -7.46 -25.39 -0.39
C MET A 74 -7.84 -26.86 -0.20
N THR A 75 -9.07 -27.24 -0.49
CA THR A 75 -9.58 -28.61 -0.30
C THR A 75 -9.00 -29.59 -1.29
N THR A 76 -8.68 -29.13 -2.49
CA THR A 76 -8.12 -29.93 -3.57
C THR A 76 -6.61 -29.90 -3.65
N ASN A 77 -5.96 -29.09 -2.82
CA ASN A 77 -4.54 -28.75 -2.96
C ASN A 77 -4.24 -28.18 -4.36
N GLY A 78 -5.19 -27.39 -4.90
CA GLY A 78 -5.16 -26.88 -6.27
C GLY A 78 -4.17 -25.72 -6.44
N ILE A 79 -3.97 -25.35 -7.71
CA ILE A 79 -2.98 -24.34 -8.12
C ILE A 79 -3.69 -23.08 -8.64
N ILE A 80 -3.14 -21.90 -8.33
CA ILE A 80 -3.59 -20.63 -8.88
C ILE A 80 -2.46 -20.02 -9.70
N TYR A 81 -2.76 -19.71 -10.96
CA TYR A 81 -1.92 -18.89 -11.83
C TYR A 81 -2.51 -17.50 -11.95
N VAL A 82 -1.65 -16.48 -11.90
CA VAL A 82 -2.03 -15.10 -12.18
C VAL A 82 -1.08 -14.56 -13.24
N THR A 83 -1.61 -14.23 -14.41
CA THR A 83 -0.84 -13.68 -15.54
C THR A 83 -1.26 -12.24 -15.79
N PHE A 84 -0.35 -11.29 -15.68
CA PHE A 84 -0.68 -9.87 -15.86
C PHE A 84 0.53 -9.02 -16.22
N THR A 85 0.28 -7.88 -16.84
CA THR A 85 1.27 -6.81 -16.98
C THR A 85 1.02 -5.79 -15.86
N PRO A 86 2.00 -5.49 -15.00
CA PRO A 86 1.79 -4.70 -13.79
C PRO A 86 1.67 -3.20 -14.08
N LEU A 87 0.71 -2.81 -14.92
CA LEU A 87 0.48 -1.42 -15.34
C LEU A 87 -0.14 -0.56 -14.24
N LYS A 88 -0.82 -1.19 -13.28
CA LYS A 88 -1.42 -0.49 -12.12
C LYS A 88 -0.42 -0.26 -10.98
N GLY A 89 0.83 -0.64 -11.17
CA GLY A 89 1.88 -0.55 -10.15
C GLY A 89 1.73 -1.59 -9.04
N LEU A 90 2.14 -1.22 -7.83
CA LEU A 90 2.07 -2.10 -6.65
C LEU A 90 0.68 -2.01 -6.01
N THR A 91 -0.26 -2.77 -6.52
CA THR A 91 -1.59 -2.88 -5.91
C THR A 91 -1.57 -3.79 -4.67
N PRO A 92 -2.60 -3.76 -3.81
CA PRO A 92 -2.69 -4.63 -2.65
C PRO A 92 -2.53 -6.12 -2.98
N MET A 93 -3.06 -6.57 -4.12
CA MET A 93 -2.91 -7.95 -4.59
C MET A 93 -1.46 -8.28 -4.92
N VAL A 94 -0.80 -7.43 -5.71
CA VAL A 94 0.60 -7.60 -6.11
C VAL A 94 1.50 -7.60 -4.88
N VAL A 95 1.30 -6.66 -3.94
CA VAL A 95 2.05 -6.59 -2.68
C VAL A 95 1.88 -7.84 -1.86
N LYS A 96 0.63 -8.25 -1.59
CA LYS A 96 0.32 -9.43 -0.77
C LYS A 96 0.80 -10.73 -1.41
N PHE A 97 0.77 -10.82 -2.73
CA PHE A 97 1.31 -11.97 -3.44
C PHE A 97 2.83 -12.02 -3.30
N SER A 98 3.50 -10.88 -3.43
CA SER A 98 4.96 -10.74 -3.41
C SER A 98 5.59 -10.90 -2.03
N GLU A 99 4.86 -10.62 -0.93
CA GLU A 99 5.38 -10.65 0.46
C GLU A 99 6.05 -11.98 0.84
N LYS A 100 5.59 -13.10 0.28
CA LYS A 100 6.07 -14.46 0.61
C LYS A 100 6.36 -15.30 -0.63
N ALA A 101 6.63 -14.67 -1.75
CA ALA A 101 6.88 -15.34 -3.01
C ALA A 101 8.37 -15.57 -3.24
N ASP A 102 8.71 -16.68 -3.86
CA ASP A 102 10.02 -16.92 -4.44
C ASP A 102 10.09 -16.29 -5.82
N TYR A 103 11.16 -15.55 -6.08
CA TYR A 103 11.39 -14.92 -7.38
C TYR A 103 12.25 -15.84 -8.24
N LEU A 104 11.70 -16.23 -9.38
CA LEU A 104 12.30 -17.20 -10.29
C LEU A 104 12.67 -16.52 -11.60
N ALA A 105 13.72 -17.00 -12.30
CA ALA A 105 14.10 -16.64 -13.66
C ALA A 105 13.90 -15.14 -14.01
N GLY A 106 14.89 -14.32 -13.76
CA GLY A 106 14.87 -12.88 -14.08
C GLY A 106 14.01 -12.01 -13.17
N ALA A 107 13.16 -12.60 -12.32
CA ALA A 107 12.34 -11.84 -11.39
C ALA A 107 13.20 -11.13 -10.34
N GLN A 108 13.02 -9.82 -10.23
CA GLN A 108 13.63 -9.02 -9.17
C GLN A 108 12.65 -8.84 -8.02
N LYS A 109 13.19 -8.74 -6.82
CA LYS A 109 12.40 -8.47 -5.63
C LYS A 109 11.66 -7.14 -5.78
N LEU A 110 10.33 -7.19 -5.78
CA LEU A 110 9.48 -6.02 -6.02
C LEU A 110 9.36 -5.08 -4.82
N ILE A 111 9.60 -5.61 -3.62
CA ILE A 111 9.50 -4.86 -2.37
C ILE A 111 10.71 -5.19 -1.53
N GLY A 112 11.33 -4.20 -0.90
CA GLY A 112 12.51 -4.33 -0.04
C GLY A 112 12.37 -5.23 1.20
N VAL A 113 11.56 -6.28 1.14
CA VAL A 113 11.44 -7.30 2.18
C VAL A 113 12.67 -8.19 2.11
N ALA A 114 13.49 -8.16 3.15
CA ALA A 114 14.67 -9.00 3.23
C ALA A 114 14.30 -10.48 3.14
N THR A 115 14.64 -11.12 2.03
CA THR A 115 14.87 -12.57 2.02
C THR A 115 16.34 -12.78 2.33
N GLU A 116 16.63 -13.37 3.45
CA GLU A 116 17.96 -13.90 3.70
C GLU A 116 18.23 -15.04 2.70
N LYS A 117 19.40 -14.95 2.08
CA LYS A 117 20.09 -15.89 1.21
C LYS A 117 19.74 -15.88 -0.29
N GLY A 118 20.71 -15.39 -1.06
CA GLY A 118 20.90 -15.73 -2.46
C GLY A 118 21.32 -17.19 -2.61
N GLU A 119 20.72 -17.89 -3.54
CA GLU A 119 21.19 -19.20 -4.02
C GLU A 119 20.95 -19.33 -5.52
N ASP A 120 21.85 -20.00 -6.19
CA ASP A 120 22.07 -20.07 -7.63
C ASP A 120 21.02 -20.89 -8.39
N GLU A 121 20.96 -20.67 -9.71
CA GLU A 121 19.94 -21.21 -10.64
C GLU A 121 19.81 -22.76 -10.72
N GLU A 122 20.81 -23.52 -10.28
CA GLU A 122 20.83 -25.00 -10.38
C GLU A 122 19.94 -25.71 -9.36
N GLY A 123 19.42 -25.01 -8.36
CA GLY A 123 18.60 -25.58 -7.29
C GLY A 123 17.08 -25.56 -7.49
N PHE A 124 16.58 -25.07 -8.64
CA PHE A 124 15.17 -24.81 -8.83
C PHE A 124 14.25 -26.04 -8.72
N ASP A 125 14.58 -27.12 -9.43
CA ASP A 125 13.75 -28.35 -9.45
C ASP A 125 13.75 -29.09 -8.11
N ALA A 126 14.88 -29.07 -7.40
CA ALA A 126 14.99 -29.69 -6.07
C ALA A 126 14.27 -28.88 -4.98
N ARG A 127 14.20 -27.55 -5.13
CA ARG A 127 13.52 -26.67 -4.17
C ARG A 127 12.01 -26.76 -4.22
N PHE A 128 11.42 -27.02 -5.38
CA PHE A 128 9.97 -27.22 -5.52
C PHE A 128 9.52 -28.55 -4.90
N ALA A 129 10.39 -29.55 -4.84
CA ALA A 129 10.07 -30.86 -4.28
C ALA A 129 10.06 -30.89 -2.74
N ASP A 130 10.80 -30.00 -2.07
CA ASP A 130 11.06 -30.11 -0.62
C ASP A 130 10.60 -28.90 0.22
N THR A 131 10.10 -27.81 -0.38
CA THR A 131 9.67 -26.65 0.37
C THR A 131 8.16 -26.42 0.28
N LYS A 132 7.52 -26.33 1.44
CA LYS A 132 6.15 -25.82 1.66
C LYS A 132 6.01 -24.34 1.26
N ARG A 133 6.61 -23.91 0.15
CA ARG A 133 6.52 -22.55 -0.34
C ARG A 133 5.34 -22.43 -1.30
N TYR A 134 4.41 -21.56 -0.95
CA TYR A 134 3.10 -21.52 -1.56
C TYR A 134 2.98 -20.57 -2.75
N LYS A 135 4.04 -19.77 -3.06
CA LYS A 135 3.98 -18.73 -4.09
C LYS A 135 5.32 -18.59 -4.81
N ALA A 136 5.25 -18.45 -6.13
CA ALA A 136 6.39 -18.18 -6.99
C ALA A 136 6.05 -17.04 -7.98
N ILE A 137 7.02 -16.21 -8.32
CA ILE A 137 6.89 -15.16 -9.33
C ILE A 137 7.91 -15.44 -10.43
N ILE A 138 7.40 -15.53 -11.66
CA ILE A 138 8.22 -15.51 -12.88
C ILE A 138 7.97 -14.16 -13.53
N GLN A 139 9.05 -13.41 -13.73
CA GLN A 139 9.01 -12.12 -14.43
C GLN A 139 9.61 -12.29 -15.81
N ALA A 140 8.90 -11.84 -16.83
CA ALA A 140 9.38 -11.83 -18.20
C ALA A 140 9.24 -10.43 -18.79
N GLY A 141 10.23 -10.02 -19.55
CA GLY A 141 10.26 -8.77 -20.30
C GLY A 141 10.29 -8.99 -21.80
N TRP A 142 10.37 -7.91 -22.55
CA TRP A 142 10.50 -8.00 -24.02
C TRP A 142 11.80 -8.65 -24.47
N ASP A 143 12.83 -8.65 -23.64
CA ASP A 143 14.10 -9.30 -23.94
C ASP A 143 14.01 -10.83 -23.87
N ASP A 144 13.00 -11.34 -23.17
CA ASP A 144 12.66 -12.77 -23.10
C ASP A 144 11.77 -13.23 -24.28
N ALA A 145 11.42 -12.31 -25.20
CA ALA A 145 10.53 -12.56 -26.34
C ALA A 145 11.31 -12.44 -27.67
N PRO A 146 12.02 -13.48 -28.11
CA PRO A 146 12.92 -13.40 -29.29
C PRO A 146 12.19 -13.13 -30.63
N TRP A 147 10.86 -13.27 -30.67
CA TRP A 147 10.03 -12.92 -31.82
C TRP A 147 9.66 -11.44 -31.90
N LEU A 148 9.97 -10.62 -30.87
CA LEU A 148 9.77 -9.18 -30.89
C LEU A 148 10.98 -8.50 -31.49
N THR A 149 10.83 -7.95 -32.71
CA THR A 149 11.89 -7.15 -33.35
C THR A 149 12.04 -5.79 -32.66
N GLU A 150 13.22 -5.19 -32.75
CA GLU A 150 13.50 -3.86 -32.17
C GLU A 150 12.56 -2.77 -32.73
N GLU A 151 12.16 -2.89 -34.01
CA GLU A 151 11.21 -1.98 -34.64
C GLU A 151 9.83 -2.06 -33.96
N LYS A 152 9.34 -3.29 -33.70
CA LYS A 152 8.08 -3.49 -32.98
C LYS A 152 8.14 -3.00 -31.54
N LYS A 153 9.28 -3.24 -30.85
CA LYS A 153 9.52 -2.72 -29.49
C LYS A 153 9.47 -1.19 -29.48
N ALA A 154 10.13 -0.53 -30.43
CA ALA A 154 10.15 0.93 -30.56
C ALA A 154 8.73 1.47 -30.81
N GLN A 155 7.99 0.89 -31.76
CA GLN A 155 6.63 1.29 -32.06
C GLN A 155 5.71 1.15 -30.84
N MET A 156 5.80 0.02 -30.09
CA MET A 156 5.02 -0.18 -28.89
C MET A 156 5.36 0.83 -27.78
N LEU A 157 6.62 1.28 -27.71
CA LEU A 157 7.03 2.32 -26.75
C LEU A 157 6.50 3.70 -27.13
N ASP A 158 6.47 4.03 -28.42
CA ASP A 158 5.95 5.32 -28.88
C ASP A 158 4.45 5.45 -28.58
N ASP A 159 3.70 4.38 -28.75
CA ASP A 159 2.26 4.31 -28.43
C ASP A 159 1.98 4.14 -26.91
N THR A 160 3.04 3.95 -26.10
CA THR A 160 2.89 3.75 -24.65
C THR A 160 3.22 5.03 -23.90
N GLU A 161 2.35 5.39 -22.96
CA GLU A 161 2.58 6.52 -22.06
C GLU A 161 3.91 6.36 -21.32
N PRO A 162 4.70 7.45 -21.17
CA PRO A 162 6.08 7.37 -20.65
C PRO A 162 6.23 6.64 -19.33
N HIS A 163 5.26 6.82 -18.41
CA HIS A 163 5.26 6.19 -17.08
C HIS A 163 4.94 4.69 -17.08
N LEU A 164 4.36 4.16 -18.17
CA LEU A 164 4.05 2.73 -18.32
C LEU A 164 5.11 1.96 -19.11
N ARG A 165 6.07 2.66 -19.75
CA ARG A 165 7.05 2.06 -20.65
C ARG A 165 7.90 1.00 -19.97
N GLU A 166 8.37 1.27 -18.75
CA GLU A 166 9.19 0.31 -18.01
C GLU A 166 8.39 -0.93 -17.60
N ALA A 167 7.17 -0.75 -17.12
CA ALA A 167 6.31 -1.88 -16.75
C ALA A 167 5.98 -2.78 -17.94
N ARG A 168 5.74 -2.19 -19.12
CA ARG A 168 5.51 -2.97 -20.36
C ARG A 168 6.76 -3.67 -20.85
N ARG A 169 7.92 -2.98 -20.78
CA ARG A 169 9.18 -3.51 -21.29
C ARG A 169 9.72 -4.64 -20.44
N SER A 170 9.73 -4.48 -19.11
CA SER A 170 10.45 -5.35 -18.19
C SER A 170 9.51 -6.26 -17.37
N GLY A 171 8.20 -6.05 -17.44
CA GLY A 171 7.25 -6.72 -16.54
C GLY A 171 7.38 -6.31 -15.08
N LYS A 172 8.17 -5.26 -14.78
CA LYS A 172 8.31 -4.73 -13.42
C LYS A 172 7.15 -3.79 -13.13
N PRO A 173 6.50 -3.90 -11.96
CA PRO A 173 5.53 -2.90 -11.56
C PRO A 173 6.18 -1.51 -11.59
N SER A 174 5.63 -0.62 -12.41
CA SER A 174 6.18 0.73 -12.48
C SER A 174 5.85 1.43 -11.18
N MET A 175 6.86 1.93 -10.50
CA MET A 175 6.69 2.79 -9.32
C MET A 175 6.05 4.14 -9.69
N GLY A 176 5.88 4.43 -10.97
CA GLY A 176 5.41 5.71 -11.48
C GLY A 176 3.96 5.76 -11.95
N SER A 177 3.32 4.64 -12.29
CA SER A 177 1.95 4.65 -12.79
C SER A 177 0.94 4.69 -11.62
N GLY A 178 0.42 5.86 -11.37
CA GLY A 178 -0.61 6.09 -10.37
C GLY A 178 -0.09 6.36 -8.96
N ASN A 179 1.18 6.12 -8.63
CA ASN A 179 1.70 6.50 -7.32
C ASN A 179 1.65 8.02 -7.12
N VAL A 180 1.16 8.44 -5.97
CA VAL A 180 1.13 9.86 -5.62
C VAL A 180 2.54 10.41 -5.47
N TYR A 181 3.45 9.59 -4.91
CA TYR A 181 4.88 9.89 -4.78
C TYR A 181 5.72 8.84 -5.51
N PRO A 182 6.06 9.04 -6.80
CA PRO A 182 6.88 8.11 -7.58
C PRO A 182 8.38 8.25 -7.23
N ILE A 183 8.72 8.03 -5.97
CA ILE A 183 10.07 8.09 -5.41
C ILE A 183 10.39 6.74 -4.75
N ALA A 184 11.60 6.25 -4.94
CA ALA A 184 12.08 5.04 -4.29
C ALA A 184 12.08 5.24 -2.76
N ILE A 185 11.38 4.38 -2.04
CA ILE A 185 11.23 4.49 -0.57
C ILE A 185 12.59 4.46 0.12
N GLU A 186 13.54 3.71 -0.41
CA GLU A 186 14.91 3.56 0.11
C GLU A 186 15.64 4.90 0.21
N SER A 187 15.35 5.85 -0.68
CA SER A 187 15.95 7.19 -0.67
C SER A 187 15.46 8.05 0.50
N LEU A 188 14.31 7.72 1.06
CA LEU A 188 13.68 8.41 2.18
C LEU A 188 14.06 7.78 3.53
N LEU A 189 14.35 6.49 3.57
CA LEU A 189 14.63 5.78 4.81
C LEU A 189 15.96 6.20 5.43
N CYS A 190 15.98 6.26 6.76
CA CYS A 190 17.19 6.46 7.54
C CYS A 190 17.15 5.64 8.84
N GLU A 191 18.32 5.38 9.41
CA GLU A 191 18.44 4.74 10.71
C GLU A 191 17.86 5.63 11.82
N PRO A 192 17.18 5.02 12.81
CA PRO A 192 16.66 5.76 13.96
C PRO A 192 17.78 6.40 14.78
N PHE A 193 17.55 7.61 15.24
CA PHE A 193 18.43 8.30 16.19
C PHE A 193 17.61 9.02 17.25
N LYS A 194 18.25 9.37 18.36
CA LYS A 194 17.59 10.17 19.41
C LYS A 194 17.35 11.58 18.90
N ILE A 195 16.08 11.95 18.74
CA ILE A 195 15.68 13.29 18.27
C ILE A 195 16.17 14.35 19.29
N PRO A 196 16.99 15.35 18.87
CA PRO A 196 17.43 16.42 19.74
C PRO A 196 16.29 17.27 20.30
N ASP A 197 16.46 17.85 21.49
CA ASP A 197 15.41 18.62 22.16
C ASP A 197 15.12 19.96 21.49
N TYR A 198 16.06 20.48 20.71
CA TYR A 198 15.87 21.71 19.93
C TYR A 198 15.12 21.50 18.62
N PHE A 199 14.92 20.22 18.15
CA PHE A 199 14.09 19.94 16.98
C PHE A 199 12.64 20.29 17.26
N HIS A 200 11.99 20.91 16.30
CA HIS A 200 10.58 21.24 16.38
C HIS A 200 9.72 20.00 16.09
N ARG A 201 8.96 19.53 17.08
CA ARG A 201 8.15 18.32 16.98
C ARG A 201 6.67 18.62 16.89
N MET A 202 5.96 17.81 16.14
CA MET A 202 4.50 17.77 16.08
C MET A 202 4.03 16.38 15.69
N TYR A 203 2.74 16.14 15.84
CA TYR A 203 2.11 14.94 15.25
C TYR A 203 0.84 15.30 14.49
N ALA A 204 0.43 14.39 13.61
CA ALA A 204 -0.86 14.45 12.93
C ALA A 204 -1.67 13.20 13.22
N LEU A 205 -2.99 13.36 13.35
CA LEU A 205 -3.92 12.32 13.71
C LEU A 205 -5.01 12.24 12.64
N ASP A 206 -5.09 11.09 11.99
CA ASP A 206 -6.20 10.68 11.15
C ASP A 206 -7.09 9.74 11.95
N VAL A 207 -8.38 10.07 12.07
CA VAL A 207 -9.30 9.36 12.98
C VAL A 207 -10.40 8.67 12.20
N GLY A 208 -10.52 7.36 12.39
CA GLY A 208 -11.59 6.53 11.90
C GLY A 208 -11.92 5.43 12.89
N TRP A 209 -13.10 4.83 12.77
CA TRP A 209 -13.48 3.70 13.62
C TRP A 209 -12.62 2.46 13.31
N ASN A 210 -12.49 2.12 12.02
CA ASN A 210 -11.72 0.95 11.61
C ASN A 210 -10.23 1.12 11.88
N VAL A 211 -9.72 2.34 11.66
CA VAL A 211 -8.32 2.69 11.89
C VAL A 211 -8.23 4.11 12.43
N THR A 212 -7.47 4.29 13.50
CA THR A 212 -6.98 5.58 13.96
C THR A 212 -5.46 5.57 13.83
N ALA A 213 -4.92 6.47 13.03
CA ALA A 213 -3.50 6.56 12.75
C ALA A 213 -2.91 7.89 13.22
N ALA A 214 -1.70 7.85 13.78
CA ALA A 214 -0.96 9.06 14.10
C ALA A 214 0.49 8.95 13.63
N LEU A 215 1.05 10.07 13.19
CA LEU A 215 2.38 10.17 12.64
C LEU A 215 3.13 11.33 13.30
N TRP A 216 4.34 11.08 13.80
CA TRP A 216 5.16 12.10 14.46
C TRP A 216 6.28 12.57 13.53
N ALA A 217 6.46 13.91 13.52
CA ALA A 217 7.53 14.54 12.79
C ALA A 217 8.38 15.42 13.72
N ALA A 218 9.68 15.44 13.43
CA ALA A 218 10.66 16.35 14.00
C ALA A 218 11.35 17.13 12.89
N ILE A 219 11.44 18.44 13.01
CA ILE A 219 12.03 19.33 12.01
C ILE A 219 13.31 19.90 12.59
N ASP A 220 14.42 19.66 11.92
CA ASP A 220 15.67 20.32 12.22
C ASP A 220 15.60 21.79 11.78
N PRO A 221 15.69 22.76 12.68
CA PRO A 221 15.60 24.17 12.32
C PRO A 221 16.82 24.69 11.53
N GLN A 222 17.94 23.95 11.49
CA GLN A 222 19.15 24.36 10.78
C GLN A 222 19.12 23.95 9.31
N THR A 223 18.59 22.76 9.01
CA THR A 223 18.61 22.19 7.67
C THR A 223 17.22 22.18 7.01
N ASP A 224 16.17 22.52 7.76
CA ASP A 224 14.75 22.33 7.37
C ASP A 224 14.42 20.87 6.99
N THR A 225 15.22 19.90 7.45
CA THR A 225 14.94 18.48 7.23
C THR A 225 13.87 18.00 8.19
N MET A 226 12.81 17.42 7.65
CA MET A 226 11.75 16.76 8.43
C MET A 226 12.08 15.28 8.57
N TYR A 227 12.07 14.79 9.79
CA TYR A 227 12.20 13.38 10.15
C TYR A 227 10.86 12.85 10.64
N ILE A 228 10.28 11.88 9.93
CA ILE A 228 9.16 11.08 10.43
C ILE A 228 9.76 9.99 11.30
N TYR A 229 9.51 10.04 12.62
CA TYR A 229 10.27 9.24 13.57
C TYR A 229 9.45 8.23 14.39
N ASP A 230 8.12 8.34 14.40
CA ASP A 230 7.25 7.42 15.13
C ASP A 230 5.87 7.36 14.48
N GLU A 231 5.21 6.22 14.60
CA GLU A 231 3.85 5.99 14.12
C GLU A 231 2.98 5.30 15.19
N TYR A 232 1.70 5.54 15.11
CA TYR A 232 0.67 4.79 15.84
C TYR A 232 -0.40 4.32 14.86
N TYR A 233 -0.80 3.07 14.97
CA TYR A 233 -1.81 2.48 14.11
C TYR A 233 -2.73 1.61 14.96
N GLY A 234 -3.84 2.18 15.41
CA GLY A 234 -4.84 1.52 16.26
C GLY A 234 -6.10 1.16 15.49
N LYS A 235 -6.69 0.02 15.80
CA LYS A 235 -7.92 -0.47 15.17
C LYS A 235 -9.00 -0.64 16.23
N GLU A 236 -10.24 -0.31 15.86
CA GLU A 236 -11.48 -0.65 16.58
C GLU A 236 -11.40 -0.40 18.09
N ALA A 237 -10.88 0.76 18.50
CA ALA A 237 -10.73 1.13 19.89
C ALA A 237 -11.37 2.49 20.19
N PRO A 238 -11.83 2.74 21.42
CA PRO A 238 -12.39 4.02 21.82
C PRO A 238 -11.31 5.11 21.88
N PRO A 239 -11.69 6.39 21.71
CA PRO A 239 -10.76 7.53 21.72
C PRO A 239 -9.83 7.61 22.93
N ALA A 240 -10.26 7.14 24.09
CA ALA A 240 -9.45 7.11 25.31
C ALA A 240 -8.18 6.26 25.18
N ILE A 241 -8.27 5.11 24.49
CA ILE A 241 -7.15 4.19 24.26
C ILE A 241 -6.14 4.85 23.32
N HIS A 242 -6.62 5.40 22.20
CA HIS A 242 -5.77 6.12 21.26
C HIS A 242 -5.09 7.31 21.92
N ALA A 243 -5.84 8.11 22.70
CA ALA A 243 -5.30 9.26 23.41
C ALA A 243 -4.21 8.86 24.44
N ALA A 244 -4.39 7.76 25.16
CA ALA A 244 -3.39 7.25 26.09
C ALA A 244 -2.10 6.88 25.37
N ALA A 245 -2.19 6.15 24.26
CA ALA A 245 -1.04 5.78 23.44
C ALA A 245 -0.30 7.00 22.88
N ILE A 246 -1.03 8.02 22.42
CA ILE A 246 -0.46 9.26 21.90
C ILE A 246 0.24 10.06 23.01
N ARG A 247 -0.37 10.23 24.18
CA ARG A 247 0.21 10.96 25.32
C ARG A 247 1.53 10.38 25.80
N ASN A 248 1.70 9.07 25.73
CA ASN A 248 2.94 8.40 26.15
C ASN A 248 4.17 8.84 25.33
N ARG A 249 3.98 9.44 24.17
CA ARG A 249 5.05 9.96 23.30
C ARG A 249 5.45 11.41 23.64
N GLY A 250 4.69 12.07 24.53
CA GLY A 250 4.99 13.40 25.01
C GLY A 250 3.76 14.32 25.00
N THR A 251 3.26 14.67 26.17
CA THR A 251 2.09 15.56 26.33
C THR A 251 2.32 16.99 25.84
N TRP A 252 3.57 17.37 25.66
CA TRP A 252 3.98 18.71 25.23
C TRP A 252 3.96 18.88 23.70
N ILE A 253 3.98 17.77 22.94
CA ILE A 253 4.01 17.78 21.48
C ILE A 253 2.63 18.21 20.95
N PRO A 254 2.53 19.29 20.18
CA PRO A 254 1.26 19.71 19.59
C PRO A 254 0.86 18.77 18.46
N GLY A 255 -0.43 18.50 18.35
CA GLY A 255 -1.01 17.68 17.27
C GLY A 255 -1.97 18.45 16.38
N VAL A 256 -2.13 17.96 15.17
CA VAL A 256 -3.22 18.35 14.26
C VAL A 256 -4.10 17.13 13.98
N ILE A 257 -5.37 17.36 13.78
CA ILE A 257 -6.37 16.31 13.56
C ILE A 257 -7.21 16.66 12.34
N ASP A 258 -7.69 15.64 11.64
CA ASP A 258 -8.61 15.78 10.51
C ASP A 258 -9.73 16.81 10.83
N PRO A 259 -9.95 17.81 9.98
CA PRO A 259 -11.04 18.77 10.15
C PRO A 259 -12.44 18.15 10.24
N ALA A 260 -12.68 16.98 9.62
CA ALA A 260 -13.94 16.27 9.72
C ALA A 260 -14.28 15.86 11.17
N SER A 261 -13.27 15.74 12.05
CA SER A 261 -13.43 15.50 13.49
C SER A 261 -14.19 16.61 14.25
N ARG A 262 -14.44 17.76 13.62
CA ARG A 262 -15.33 18.83 14.12
C ARG A 262 -16.81 18.49 13.95
N GLY A 263 -17.18 17.56 13.08
CA GLY A 263 -18.54 17.06 12.95
C GLY A 263 -19.05 16.50 14.29
N ARG A 264 -20.34 16.64 14.54
CA ARG A 264 -20.95 16.03 15.74
C ARG A 264 -21.19 14.56 15.49
N SER A 265 -20.88 13.74 16.49
CA SER A 265 -21.27 12.33 16.49
C SER A 265 -22.79 12.21 16.45
N GLN A 266 -23.31 11.29 15.66
CA GLN A 266 -24.74 10.99 15.61
C GLN A 266 -25.27 10.35 16.91
N HIS A 267 -24.37 9.77 17.75
CA HIS A 267 -24.73 9.08 18.97
C HIS A 267 -24.83 10.00 20.19
N ASP A 268 -23.91 10.94 20.36
CA ASP A 268 -23.82 11.76 21.57
C ASP A 268 -23.73 13.27 21.31
N GLY A 269 -23.71 13.69 20.04
CA GLY A 269 -23.61 15.10 19.63
C GLY A 269 -22.28 15.77 19.98
N THR A 270 -21.28 15.03 20.50
CA THR A 270 -19.97 15.54 20.88
C THR A 270 -19.04 15.58 19.68
N GLN A 271 -18.27 16.63 19.56
CA GLN A 271 -17.21 16.69 18.52
C GLN A 271 -16.05 15.77 18.92
N LEU A 272 -15.62 14.94 17.97
CA LEU A 272 -14.52 13.99 18.20
C LEU A 272 -13.23 14.67 18.63
N ILE A 273 -12.90 15.81 18.05
CA ILE A 273 -11.75 16.63 18.47
C ILE A 273 -11.84 17.04 19.96
N ARG A 274 -13.07 17.32 20.45
CA ARG A 274 -13.27 17.69 21.86
C ARG A 274 -13.00 16.51 22.77
N ALA A 275 -13.52 15.34 22.43
CA ALA A 275 -13.26 14.12 23.20
C ALA A 275 -11.74 13.84 23.35
N TYR A 276 -10.96 13.94 22.27
CA TYR A 276 -9.52 13.77 22.35
C TYR A 276 -8.82 14.86 23.20
N LYS A 277 -9.31 16.11 23.15
CA LYS A 277 -8.79 17.19 24.02
C LYS A 277 -9.10 16.95 25.50
N ASP A 278 -10.30 16.45 25.81
CA ASP A 278 -10.72 16.11 27.18
C ASP A 278 -9.84 14.97 27.75
N PHE A 279 -9.30 14.08 26.90
CA PHE A 279 -8.28 13.10 27.25
C PHE A 279 -6.85 13.67 27.30
N GLY A 280 -6.68 15.00 27.24
CA GLY A 280 -5.40 15.70 27.49
C GLY A 280 -4.51 15.87 26.25
N LEU A 281 -5.02 15.69 25.03
CA LEU A 281 -4.26 15.95 23.80
C LEU A 281 -4.31 17.44 23.41
N GLN A 282 -3.16 18.01 23.03
CA GLN A 282 -3.07 19.35 22.48
C GLN A 282 -3.34 19.32 20.97
N LEU A 283 -4.61 19.37 20.57
CA LEU A 283 -5.03 19.20 19.17
C LEU A 283 -5.53 20.51 18.55
N TYR A 284 -5.16 20.69 17.30
CA TYR A 284 -5.67 21.75 16.43
C TYR A 284 -6.25 21.12 15.16
N PRO A 285 -7.29 21.72 14.57
CA PRO A 285 -7.77 21.27 13.26
C PRO A 285 -6.66 21.43 12.21
N ALA A 286 -6.46 20.41 11.40
CA ALA A 286 -5.50 20.45 10.31
C ALA A 286 -6.00 21.37 9.16
N ASN A 287 -5.08 21.99 8.45
CA ASN A 287 -5.33 22.38 7.06
C ASN A 287 -5.32 21.10 6.22
N ASN A 288 -6.41 20.84 5.51
CA ASN A 288 -6.66 19.60 4.77
C ASN A 288 -6.59 19.81 3.25
N GLU A 289 -5.90 20.82 2.76
CA GLU A 289 -5.72 21.02 1.32
C GLU A 289 -4.90 19.86 0.74
N VAL A 290 -5.55 19.04 -0.09
CA VAL A 290 -4.98 17.77 -0.56
C VAL A 290 -3.82 18.02 -1.50
N ASP A 291 -4.03 18.81 -2.55
CA ASP A 291 -3.02 19.04 -3.59
C ASP A 291 -1.82 19.84 -3.05
N ALA A 292 -2.06 20.84 -2.20
CA ALA A 292 -1.00 21.60 -1.56
C ALA A 292 -0.12 20.70 -0.66
N GLY A 293 -0.73 19.80 0.11
CA GLY A 293 -0.01 18.87 0.95
C GLY A 293 0.79 17.84 0.16
N ILE A 294 0.25 17.32 -0.95
CA ILE A 294 0.96 16.43 -1.86
C ILE A 294 2.17 17.15 -2.49
N GLN A 295 1.97 18.37 -2.97
CA GLN A 295 3.05 19.15 -3.56
C GLN A 295 4.16 19.49 -2.56
N ALA A 296 3.81 19.86 -1.34
CA ALA A 296 4.77 20.10 -0.25
C ALA A 296 5.57 18.83 0.08
N GLY A 297 4.90 17.67 0.16
CA GLY A 297 5.55 16.37 0.32
C GLY A 297 6.50 16.03 -0.81
N TRP A 298 6.05 16.19 -2.04
CA TRP A 298 6.88 15.98 -3.23
C TRP A 298 8.14 16.83 -3.21
N GLN A 299 7.99 18.14 -2.93
CA GLN A 299 9.12 19.05 -2.85
C GLN A 299 10.15 18.59 -1.80
N ARG A 300 9.71 18.23 -0.58
CA ARG A 300 10.61 17.76 0.49
C ARG A 300 11.32 16.46 0.13
N MET A 301 10.62 15.52 -0.51
CA MET A 301 11.19 14.25 -0.96
C MET A 301 12.26 14.46 -2.03
N THR A 302 11.96 15.29 -3.03
CA THR A 302 12.90 15.54 -4.17
C THR A 302 14.12 16.37 -3.79
N THR A 303 13.98 17.26 -2.79
CA THR A 303 15.11 18.06 -2.27
C THR A 303 15.91 17.33 -1.18
N GLY A 304 15.50 16.11 -0.78
CA GLY A 304 16.16 15.35 0.29
C GLY A 304 15.80 15.81 1.71
N ASN A 305 14.86 16.77 1.85
CA ASN A 305 14.43 17.35 3.13
C ASN A 305 13.32 16.56 3.83
N LEU A 306 13.05 15.33 3.40
CA LEU A 306 12.25 14.35 4.12
C LEU A 306 13.07 13.10 4.37
N LYS A 307 13.11 12.67 5.62
CA LYS A 307 13.66 11.39 6.04
C LYS A 307 12.65 10.66 6.92
N VAL A 308 12.66 9.35 6.86
CA VAL A 308 11.73 8.49 7.58
C VAL A 308 12.51 7.38 8.27
N PHE A 309 12.24 7.15 9.54
CA PHE A 309 12.89 6.05 10.25
C PHE A 309 12.47 4.70 9.65
N ASN A 310 13.44 3.83 9.39
CA ASN A 310 13.19 2.49 8.82
C ASN A 310 12.41 1.53 9.76
N THR A 311 12.09 2.00 10.96
CA THR A 311 11.29 1.31 11.99
C THR A 311 9.78 1.53 11.87
N LEU A 312 9.29 2.18 10.80
CA LEU A 312 7.88 2.52 10.59
C LEU A 312 7.22 1.62 9.51
N PRO A 313 6.81 0.39 9.85
CA PRO A 313 6.33 -0.58 8.87
C PRO A 313 4.97 -0.22 8.26
N ASN A 314 4.05 0.40 9.04
CA ASN A 314 2.75 0.78 8.50
C ASN A 314 2.88 1.97 7.54
N TRP A 315 3.69 2.95 7.87
CA TRP A 315 3.99 4.06 6.98
C TRP A 315 4.61 3.57 5.66
N SER A 316 5.62 2.69 5.76
CA SER A 316 6.27 2.12 4.57
C SER A 316 5.30 1.38 3.67
N LYS A 317 4.40 0.59 4.26
CA LYS A 317 3.36 -0.12 3.53
C LYS A 317 2.39 0.82 2.83
N GLU A 318 1.86 1.81 3.54
CA GLU A 318 0.92 2.77 2.96
C GLU A 318 1.56 3.66 1.90
N PHE A 319 2.82 4.07 2.10
CA PHE A 319 3.57 4.88 1.13
C PHE A 319 3.68 4.20 -0.23
N VAL A 320 4.00 2.91 -0.23
CA VAL A 320 4.10 2.10 -1.45
C VAL A 320 2.73 1.92 -2.14
N LEU A 321 1.65 1.85 -1.35
CA LEU A 321 0.28 1.65 -1.83
C LEU A 321 -0.44 2.96 -2.20
N TYR A 322 0.11 4.11 -1.84
CA TYR A 322 -0.54 5.42 -2.02
C TYR A 322 -0.57 5.83 -3.49
N ARG A 323 -1.72 5.67 -4.13
CA ARG A 323 -1.88 5.78 -5.57
C ARG A 323 -3.14 6.56 -5.98
N ARG A 324 -3.16 6.97 -7.24
CA ARG A 324 -4.34 7.54 -7.92
C ARG A 324 -5.04 6.47 -8.76
N ASP A 325 -6.34 6.61 -8.90
CA ASP A 325 -7.14 5.80 -9.85
C ASP A 325 -6.91 6.27 -11.30
N LEU A 326 -7.49 5.56 -12.27
CA LEU A 326 -7.42 5.91 -13.70
C LEU A 326 -8.02 7.30 -14.03
N ARG A 327 -8.77 7.89 -13.10
CA ARG A 327 -9.34 9.24 -13.22
C ARG A 327 -8.48 10.29 -12.50
N GLY A 328 -7.30 9.92 -12.02
CA GLY A 328 -6.38 10.80 -11.30
C GLY A 328 -6.77 11.10 -9.84
N ARG A 329 -7.80 10.46 -9.28
CA ARG A 329 -8.24 10.66 -7.89
C ARG A 329 -7.48 9.72 -6.97
N ILE A 330 -7.15 10.19 -5.76
CA ILE A 330 -6.51 9.37 -4.73
C ILE A 330 -7.44 8.21 -4.35
N VAL A 331 -6.91 6.99 -4.38
CA VAL A 331 -7.60 5.80 -3.90
C VAL A 331 -7.64 5.84 -2.37
N LYS A 332 -8.84 5.80 -1.80
CA LYS A 332 -9.08 5.89 -0.35
C LYS A 332 -9.05 4.51 0.32
N GLU A 333 -7.88 3.87 0.19
CA GLU A 333 -7.58 2.57 0.79
C GLU A 333 -6.15 2.58 1.32
N ASN A 334 -5.96 2.20 2.59
CA ASN A 334 -4.64 2.18 3.22
C ASN A 334 -3.90 3.53 3.07
N ASP A 335 -4.57 4.63 3.37
CA ASP A 335 -4.06 5.99 3.18
C ASP A 335 -4.03 6.83 4.48
N HIS A 336 -4.27 6.20 5.64
CA HIS A 336 -4.40 6.89 6.92
C HIS A 336 -3.13 7.61 7.36
N LEU A 337 -1.97 6.96 7.28
CA LEU A 337 -0.67 7.60 7.58
C LEU A 337 -0.24 8.55 6.48
N MET A 338 -0.69 8.35 5.25
CA MET A 338 -0.46 9.27 4.14
C MET A 338 -1.28 10.56 4.31
N ASP A 339 -2.53 10.45 4.77
CA ASP A 339 -3.34 11.61 5.14
C ASP A 339 -2.74 12.33 6.36
N ALA A 340 -2.30 11.60 7.39
CA ALA A 340 -1.58 12.18 8.51
C ALA A 340 -0.28 12.88 8.08
N MET A 341 0.50 12.30 7.18
CA MET A 341 1.71 12.91 6.63
C MET A 341 1.40 14.22 5.88
N ARG A 342 0.32 14.22 5.10
CA ARG A 342 -0.15 15.43 4.41
C ARG A 342 -0.56 16.53 5.40
N TYR A 343 -1.20 16.16 6.52
CA TYR A 343 -1.50 17.11 7.58
C TYR A 343 -0.23 17.68 8.23
N LEU A 344 0.82 16.87 8.41
CA LEU A 344 2.11 17.37 8.89
C LEU A 344 2.67 18.44 7.95
N PHE A 345 2.72 18.19 6.65
CA PHE A 345 3.26 19.13 5.67
C PHE A 345 2.50 20.47 5.66
N ASN A 346 1.17 20.42 5.73
CA ASN A 346 0.34 21.62 5.69
C ASN A 346 0.36 22.42 7.00
N ASN A 347 0.87 21.86 8.10
CA ASN A 347 0.74 22.48 9.44
C ASN A 347 2.07 22.61 10.20
N MET A 348 3.22 22.53 9.54
CA MET A 348 4.56 22.55 10.14
C MET A 348 4.79 23.73 11.11
N ARG A 349 4.16 24.88 10.88
CA ARG A 349 4.26 26.08 11.74
C ARG A 349 3.78 25.84 13.17
N ARG A 350 3.08 24.73 13.45
CA ARG A 350 2.63 24.37 14.80
C ARG A 350 3.64 23.57 15.59
N ALA A 351 4.68 23.07 14.94
CA ALA A 351 5.75 22.33 15.61
C ALA A 351 6.45 23.18 16.68
N LYS A 352 6.84 22.57 17.79
CA LYS A 352 7.51 23.22 18.92
C LYS A 352 8.70 22.39 19.37
N SER A 353 9.73 23.05 19.88
CA SER A 353 10.83 22.36 20.54
C SER A 353 10.60 22.28 22.09
N LEU A 354 11.24 21.28 22.71
CA LEU A 354 11.16 21.11 24.15
C LEU A 354 11.83 22.30 24.86
N GLU A 355 12.88 22.86 24.30
CA GLU A 355 13.57 24.04 24.81
C GLU A 355 12.66 25.28 24.86
N GLN A 356 11.89 25.53 23.80
CA GLN A 356 10.94 26.66 23.78
C GLN A 356 9.86 26.55 24.86
N ILE A 357 9.48 25.35 25.25
CA ILE A 357 8.45 25.11 26.26
C ILE A 357 9.05 25.29 27.67
N SER A 358 10.26 24.79 27.89
CA SER A 358 10.97 24.95 29.18
C SER A 358 11.25 26.42 29.48
N THR A 359 11.73 27.19 28.52
CA THR A 359 12.01 28.62 28.65
C THR A 359 10.72 29.43 28.98
N ARG A 360 9.59 29.12 28.36
CA ARG A 360 8.30 29.76 28.67
C ARG A 360 7.81 29.45 30.08
N ARG A 361 8.03 28.23 30.61
CA ARG A 361 7.70 27.88 31.99
C ARG A 361 8.52 28.71 33.00
N THR A 362 9.80 28.89 32.76
CA THR A 362 10.69 29.68 33.62
C THR A 362 10.29 31.16 33.67
N ILE A 363 9.89 31.75 32.54
CA ILE A 363 9.45 33.16 32.50
C ILE A 363 8.10 33.34 33.22
N ASN A 364 7.16 32.38 33.15
CA ASN A 364 5.88 32.49 33.85
C ASN A 364 5.97 32.25 35.36
N THR A 365 6.95 31.50 35.87
CA THR A 365 7.17 31.30 37.29
C THR A 365 7.96 32.46 37.92
N GLY A 366 8.63 33.30 37.12
CA GLY A 366 9.34 34.51 37.59
C GLY A 366 8.47 35.79 37.73
N ARG A 367 7.15 35.69 37.37
CA ARG A 367 6.17 36.78 37.60
C ARG A 367 5.20 36.43 38.71
N SER A 368 5.68 36.32 39.91
CA SER A 368 4.83 36.38 41.11
C SER A 368 5.57 37.05 42.23
N TYR A 369 4.89 38.08 42.72
CA TYR A 369 5.12 38.84 43.98
C TYR A 369 6.20 39.93 43.99
N ASN A 370 5.77 41.13 43.58
CA ASN A 370 6.01 42.31 44.38
C ASN A 370 4.65 42.97 44.65
N VAL A 371 4.15 42.79 45.88
CA VAL A 371 3.14 43.63 46.52
C VAL A 371 3.89 44.62 47.38
#